data_69be821940a1d22a01746bb76d3eb8b5
#
_entry.id   69be821940a1d22a01746bb76d3eb8b5
#
_cell.length_a   1.000
_cell.length_b   1.000
_cell.length_c   1.000
_cell.angle_alpha   90.00
_cell.angle_beta   90.00
_cell.angle_gamma   90.00
#
_symmetry.space_group_name_H-M   'P 1'
#
loop_
_entity.id
_entity.type
_entity.pdbx_description
1 polymer ?
#
loop_
_entity_poly.entity_id
_entity_poly.type
_entity_poly.pdbx_seq_one_letter_code
_entity_poly.pdbx_strand_id
1 'polypeptide(L)'
;MSLTKRVTHLLLIGSSVLTILSACTTQDYYRTQITDTPCELNCDKANLIKQTDNDFTLGFVELDDQGQFYDHGQVDALIKLLKNEHEPQYITIYIHGWHHNASDNDFNVRRFKESLKELKKGNPTYKVTGIYVGWRGETLSIPLLRMLTFWDRKEVSEEVGRNALLDFLLRIESAVKPNSLSRNRLLTIGHSLGASVLFNALHQVLLQRLVQPENAEPRIGFGDLVVLINPALEAMRFATLKDAAVRFSHAFGFSHQQKPLLLIATSEADTTTKNTFAISRKFTTVFEKHHPLSATQYDPSLEETLSEWELDNTAIGHFEQFITHRLETDSPAGEDYNCSAPPGWLTTAMSQKSKANSSLAPIATMQLHPLNHFDSYNPYWIIRTNKNILPSHGFVNQKLLWCFMDLTINEIKPSPSTNTAKLKDTTLNN
;
A
#
# COMPACT_ATOMS: atom_id res chain seq x y z
N MET A 1 45.62 -39.80 -5.89
CA MET A 1 44.66 -39.17 -6.79
C MET A 1 45.30 -37.93 -7.38
N SER A 2 45.57 -37.90 -8.69
CA SER A 2 46.38 -36.84 -9.29
C SER A 2 45.66 -35.47 -9.22
N LEU A 3 46.43 -34.39 -9.18
CA LEU A 3 45.92 -33.01 -9.11
C LEU A 3 44.89 -32.71 -10.22
N THR A 4 45.13 -33.30 -11.41
CA THR A 4 44.22 -33.24 -12.55
C THR A 4 42.82 -33.79 -12.28
N LYS A 5 42.69 -34.91 -11.56
CA LYS A 5 41.34 -35.47 -11.18
C LYS A 5 40.62 -34.59 -10.19
N ARG A 6 41.29 -33.88 -9.28
CA ARG A 6 40.69 -32.94 -8.34
C ARG A 6 40.17 -31.67 -9.03
N VAL A 7 40.95 -31.14 -10.00
CA VAL A 7 40.55 -29.97 -10.78
C VAL A 7 39.35 -30.28 -11.67
N THR A 8 39.32 -31.44 -12.31
CA THR A 8 38.19 -31.87 -13.15
C THR A 8 36.90 -32.07 -12.31
N HIS A 9 37.00 -32.63 -11.09
CA HIS A 9 35.86 -32.78 -10.19
C HIS A 9 35.33 -31.42 -9.72
N LEU A 10 36.19 -30.47 -9.36
CA LEU A 10 35.82 -29.12 -8.99
C LEU A 10 35.15 -28.36 -10.13
N LEU A 11 35.62 -28.49 -11.35
CA LEU A 11 35.03 -27.88 -12.54
C LEU A 11 33.66 -28.52 -12.88
N LEU A 12 33.52 -29.83 -12.74
CA LEU A 12 32.24 -30.53 -12.94
C LEU A 12 31.21 -30.14 -11.87
N ILE A 13 31.62 -30.02 -10.61
CA ILE A 13 30.74 -29.56 -9.52
C ILE A 13 30.35 -28.08 -9.74
N GLY A 14 31.32 -27.24 -10.11
CA GLY A 14 31.06 -25.84 -10.44
C GLY A 14 30.11 -25.66 -11.62
N SER A 15 30.28 -26.45 -12.69
CA SER A 15 29.41 -26.44 -13.87
C SER A 15 27.99 -26.94 -13.53
N SER A 16 27.89 -28.00 -12.72
CA SER A 16 26.56 -28.51 -12.27
C SER A 16 25.83 -27.55 -11.37
N VAL A 17 26.54 -26.84 -10.49
CA VAL A 17 25.94 -25.79 -9.66
C VAL A 17 25.46 -24.59 -10.50
N LEU A 18 26.25 -24.18 -11.51
CA LEU A 18 25.87 -23.11 -12.44
C LEU A 18 24.64 -23.49 -13.28
N THR A 19 24.55 -24.74 -13.76
CA THR A 19 23.36 -25.20 -14.52
C THR A 19 22.13 -25.34 -13.64
N ILE A 20 22.25 -25.72 -12.38
CA ILE A 20 21.13 -25.76 -11.43
C ILE A 20 20.66 -24.33 -11.12
N LEU A 21 21.56 -23.38 -10.95
CA LEU A 21 21.23 -21.98 -10.74
C LEU A 21 20.52 -21.34 -11.95
N SER A 22 20.93 -21.70 -13.18
CA SER A 22 20.30 -21.19 -14.40
C SER A 22 18.91 -21.79 -14.64
N ALA A 23 18.64 -23.02 -14.17
CA ALA A 23 17.32 -23.65 -14.30
C ALA A 23 16.27 -23.11 -13.32
N CYS A 24 16.67 -22.36 -12.28
CA CYS A 24 15.78 -21.82 -11.26
C CYS A 24 15.31 -20.38 -11.54
N THR A 25 15.68 -19.76 -12.67
CA THR A 25 15.50 -18.32 -12.89
C THR A 25 14.43 -17.94 -13.90
N THR A 26 13.69 -18.87 -14.47
CA THR A 26 12.65 -18.57 -15.44
C THR A 26 11.29 -18.47 -14.76
N GLN A 27 10.98 -17.32 -14.17
CA GLN A 27 9.59 -16.95 -13.96
C GLN A 27 9.15 -16.12 -15.18
N ASP A 28 8.38 -16.77 -16.06
CA ASP A 28 7.66 -16.09 -17.13
C ASP A 28 6.56 -15.22 -16.54
N TYR A 29 6.06 -14.22 -17.32
CA TYR A 29 4.85 -13.55 -16.90
C TYR A 29 3.64 -14.47 -17.14
N TYR A 30 2.61 -14.28 -16.31
CA TYR A 30 1.51 -15.25 -16.20
C TYR A 30 0.30 -14.89 -17.06
N ARG A 31 0.02 -13.60 -17.25
CA ARG A 31 -1.18 -13.10 -17.92
C ARG A 31 -0.90 -12.81 -19.40
N THR A 32 -0.68 -13.89 -20.13
CA THR A 32 -0.26 -13.85 -21.54
C THR A 32 -1.38 -13.64 -22.55
N GLN A 33 -2.64 -13.81 -22.11
CA GLN A 33 -3.82 -13.62 -22.96
C GLN A 33 -4.38 -12.21 -22.74
N ILE A 34 -4.04 -11.29 -23.67
CA ILE A 34 -4.51 -9.92 -23.60
C ILE A 34 -5.88 -9.82 -24.26
N THR A 35 -6.85 -9.29 -23.49
CA THR A 35 -8.22 -9.08 -23.97
C THR A 35 -8.69 -7.67 -23.60
N ASP A 36 -9.48 -7.05 -24.48
CA ASP A 36 -10.12 -5.75 -24.23
C ASP A 36 -11.43 -5.88 -23.44
N THR A 37 -11.99 -7.09 -23.38
CA THR A 37 -13.20 -7.42 -22.62
C THR A 37 -12.85 -8.44 -21.56
N PRO A 38 -13.38 -8.31 -20.33
CA PRO A 38 -13.11 -9.26 -19.27
C PRO A 38 -13.54 -10.68 -19.65
N CYS A 39 -12.62 -11.62 -19.43
CA CYS A 39 -12.83 -13.05 -19.63
C CYS A 39 -13.73 -13.62 -18.52
N GLU A 40 -14.65 -14.54 -18.87
CA GLU A 40 -15.60 -15.16 -17.93
C GLU A 40 -15.34 -16.67 -17.72
N LEU A 41 -14.72 -17.35 -18.68
CA LEU A 41 -14.47 -18.78 -18.62
C LEU A 41 -13.04 -19.13 -19.03
N ASN A 42 -12.37 -20.01 -18.29
CA ASN A 42 -10.99 -20.46 -18.54
C ASN A 42 -9.99 -19.28 -18.58
N CYS A 43 -10.04 -18.44 -17.56
CA CYS A 43 -9.38 -17.13 -17.53
C CYS A 43 -8.03 -17.12 -16.82
N ASP A 44 -7.39 -18.26 -16.54
CA ASP A 44 -6.16 -18.38 -15.77
C ASP A 44 -4.95 -17.63 -16.38
N LYS A 45 -4.99 -17.33 -17.69
CA LYS A 45 -3.97 -16.53 -18.39
C LYS A 45 -4.46 -15.15 -18.84
N ALA A 46 -5.73 -14.81 -18.60
CA ALA A 46 -6.28 -13.54 -19.04
C ALA A 46 -5.82 -12.37 -18.16
N ASN A 47 -5.57 -11.22 -18.79
CA ASN A 47 -5.25 -9.98 -18.10
C ASN A 47 -6.48 -9.29 -17.48
N LEU A 48 -7.69 -9.55 -18.00
CA LEU A 48 -8.96 -9.07 -17.46
C LEU A 48 -9.89 -10.25 -17.18
N ILE A 49 -10.44 -10.33 -15.98
CA ILE A 49 -11.32 -11.42 -15.54
C ILE A 49 -12.59 -10.83 -14.93
N LYS A 50 -13.76 -11.23 -15.42
CA LYS A 50 -15.06 -10.93 -14.80
C LYS A 50 -15.41 -12.02 -13.79
N GLN A 51 -15.69 -11.62 -12.56
CA GLN A 51 -16.21 -12.52 -11.52
C GLN A 51 -17.74 -12.35 -11.48
N THR A 52 -18.43 -13.10 -12.33
CA THR A 52 -19.89 -12.97 -12.55
C THR A 52 -20.71 -13.21 -11.28
N ASP A 53 -20.35 -14.20 -10.45
CA ASP A 53 -21.06 -14.54 -9.22
C ASP A 53 -21.01 -13.40 -8.16
N ASN A 54 -20.04 -12.50 -8.25
CA ASN A 54 -19.80 -11.45 -7.26
C ASN A 54 -19.79 -10.05 -7.88
N ASP A 55 -20.03 -9.91 -9.17
CA ASP A 55 -20.12 -8.67 -9.95
C ASP A 55 -18.95 -7.70 -9.73
N PHE A 56 -17.72 -8.20 -9.81
CA PHE A 56 -16.51 -7.36 -9.86
C PHE A 56 -15.58 -7.80 -11.00
N THR A 57 -14.69 -6.91 -11.41
CA THR A 57 -13.65 -7.20 -12.41
C THR A 57 -12.27 -7.24 -11.73
N LEU A 58 -11.43 -8.18 -12.13
CA LEU A 58 -10.03 -8.26 -11.73
C LEU A 58 -9.15 -8.07 -12.96
N GLY A 59 -8.27 -7.07 -12.92
CA GLY A 59 -7.28 -6.81 -13.93
C GLY A 59 -5.86 -7.09 -13.41
N PHE A 60 -4.94 -7.38 -14.34
CA PHE A 60 -3.55 -7.64 -14.04
C PHE A 60 -2.64 -6.78 -14.89
N VAL A 61 -1.56 -6.30 -14.27
CA VAL A 61 -0.41 -5.70 -14.94
C VAL A 61 0.84 -6.34 -14.37
N GLU A 62 1.75 -6.78 -15.22
CA GLU A 62 2.97 -7.44 -14.79
C GLU A 62 4.21 -6.67 -15.24
N LEU A 63 5.15 -6.53 -14.29
CA LEU A 63 6.40 -5.80 -14.45
C LEU A 63 7.59 -6.75 -14.31
N ASP A 64 8.62 -6.54 -15.10
CA ASP A 64 9.89 -7.22 -14.98
C ASP A 64 10.76 -6.67 -13.83
N ASP A 65 11.95 -7.22 -13.63
CA ASP A 65 12.88 -6.82 -12.57
C ASP A 65 13.45 -5.40 -12.77
N GLN A 66 13.34 -4.83 -13.98
CA GLN A 66 13.70 -3.46 -14.29
C GLN A 66 12.54 -2.49 -14.21
N GLY A 67 11.35 -2.97 -13.77
CA GLY A 67 10.14 -2.18 -13.68
C GLY A 67 9.52 -1.81 -15.02
N GLN A 68 9.81 -2.58 -16.09
CA GLN A 68 9.16 -2.41 -17.39
C GLN A 68 7.96 -3.34 -17.50
N PHE A 69 6.94 -2.94 -18.28
CA PHE A 69 5.81 -3.83 -18.55
C PHE A 69 6.26 -5.02 -19.40
N TYR A 70 5.86 -6.23 -19.03
CA TYR A 70 6.00 -7.38 -19.89
C TYR A 70 5.16 -7.22 -21.17
N ASP A 71 3.97 -6.63 -21.04
CA ASP A 71 3.08 -6.36 -22.16
C ASP A 71 2.27 -5.06 -21.92
N HIS A 72 2.50 -4.05 -22.74
CA HIS A 72 1.75 -2.79 -22.70
C HIS A 72 0.25 -2.97 -22.95
N GLY A 73 -0.16 -4.02 -23.66
CA GLY A 73 -1.55 -4.36 -23.88
C GLY A 73 -2.34 -4.62 -22.61
N GLN A 74 -1.70 -5.11 -21.53
CA GLN A 74 -2.34 -5.24 -20.22
C GLN A 74 -2.81 -3.88 -19.68
N VAL A 75 -1.94 -2.86 -19.79
CA VAL A 75 -2.23 -1.50 -19.35
C VAL A 75 -3.30 -0.85 -20.23
N ASP A 76 -3.17 -0.96 -21.55
CA ASP A 76 -4.08 -0.32 -22.49
C ASP A 76 -5.50 -0.90 -22.40
N ALA A 77 -5.63 -2.21 -22.21
CA ALA A 77 -6.90 -2.88 -21.97
C ALA A 77 -7.58 -2.39 -20.66
N LEU A 78 -6.81 -2.25 -19.59
CA LEU A 78 -7.31 -1.69 -18.32
C LEU A 78 -7.77 -0.24 -18.47
N ILE A 79 -6.97 0.62 -19.06
CA ILE A 79 -7.32 2.03 -19.30
C ILE A 79 -8.59 2.15 -20.14
N LYS A 80 -8.71 1.32 -21.17
CA LYS A 80 -9.91 1.27 -22.03
C LYS A 80 -11.16 0.83 -21.25
N LEU A 81 -11.04 -0.21 -20.42
CA LEU A 81 -12.10 -0.69 -19.54
C LEU A 81 -12.60 0.42 -18.61
N LEU A 82 -11.68 1.09 -17.91
CA LEU A 82 -12.02 2.11 -16.92
C LEU A 82 -12.60 3.38 -17.53
N LYS A 83 -12.13 3.79 -18.71
CA LYS A 83 -12.67 4.96 -19.42
C LYS A 83 -14.05 4.73 -20.00
N ASN A 84 -14.37 3.50 -20.39
CA ASN A 84 -15.66 3.15 -20.97
C ASN A 84 -16.76 2.89 -19.92
N GLU A 85 -16.42 2.86 -18.63
CA GLU A 85 -17.40 2.70 -17.56
C GLU A 85 -18.07 4.03 -17.24
N HIS A 86 -19.41 4.04 -17.24
CA HIS A 86 -20.22 5.24 -16.99
C HIS A 86 -20.83 5.28 -15.58
N GLU A 87 -20.87 4.14 -14.91
CA GLU A 87 -21.34 4.07 -13.54
C GLU A 87 -20.21 4.45 -12.56
N PRO A 88 -20.52 4.87 -11.32
CA PRO A 88 -19.51 5.14 -10.32
C PRO A 88 -18.61 3.93 -10.09
N GLN A 89 -17.30 4.12 -10.13
CA GLN A 89 -16.31 3.07 -10.00
C GLN A 89 -15.62 3.11 -8.64
N TYR A 90 -15.33 1.93 -8.08
CA TYR A 90 -14.42 1.76 -6.97
C TYR A 90 -13.22 0.91 -7.41
N ILE A 91 -12.11 1.57 -7.64
CA ILE A 91 -10.88 0.94 -8.11
C ILE A 91 -9.96 0.67 -6.93
N THR A 92 -9.46 -0.55 -6.82
CA THR A 92 -8.44 -0.92 -5.84
C THR A 92 -7.22 -1.48 -6.56
N ILE A 93 -6.08 -0.78 -6.46
CA ILE A 93 -4.79 -1.28 -6.96
C ILE A 93 -4.08 -1.98 -5.80
N TYR A 94 -3.57 -3.18 -6.04
CA TYR A 94 -2.82 -3.95 -5.05
C TYR A 94 -1.47 -4.41 -5.61
N ILE A 95 -0.39 -4.06 -4.91
CA ILE A 95 0.99 -4.44 -5.24
C ILE A 95 1.47 -5.43 -4.19
N HIS A 96 1.74 -6.66 -4.63
CA HIS A 96 2.09 -7.77 -3.74
C HIS A 96 3.52 -7.67 -3.19
N GLY A 97 3.75 -8.41 -2.10
CA GLY A 97 5.04 -8.51 -1.44
C GLY A 97 5.93 -9.64 -1.98
N TRP A 98 6.96 -9.96 -1.20
CA TRP A 98 7.89 -11.05 -1.46
C TRP A 98 7.18 -12.40 -1.55
N HIS A 99 7.71 -13.34 -2.35
CA HIS A 99 7.21 -14.69 -2.60
C HIS A 99 5.88 -14.81 -3.36
N HIS A 100 5.38 -13.75 -3.96
CA HIS A 100 4.15 -13.75 -4.71
C HIS A 100 4.37 -13.41 -6.19
N ASN A 101 3.35 -13.69 -7.01
CA ASN A 101 3.32 -13.44 -8.44
C ASN A 101 1.88 -13.25 -8.93
N ALA A 102 1.67 -13.09 -10.24
CA ALA A 102 0.35 -12.86 -10.84
C ALA A 102 -0.36 -14.15 -11.29
N SER A 103 0.14 -15.36 -10.92
CA SER A 103 -0.52 -16.60 -11.30
C SER A 103 -1.88 -16.77 -10.61
N ASP A 104 -2.81 -17.49 -11.24
CA ASP A 104 -4.13 -17.74 -10.66
C ASP A 104 -4.07 -18.59 -9.38
N ASN A 105 -3.02 -19.41 -9.26
CA ASN A 105 -2.77 -20.26 -8.10
C ASN A 105 -2.05 -19.52 -6.95
N ASP A 106 -1.61 -18.29 -7.15
CA ASP A 106 -0.96 -17.53 -6.09
C ASP A 106 -1.93 -17.24 -4.94
N PHE A 107 -1.43 -17.39 -3.72
CA PHE A 107 -2.24 -17.20 -2.52
C PHE A 107 -2.77 -15.75 -2.41
N ASN A 108 -1.95 -14.74 -2.75
CA ASN A 108 -2.36 -13.34 -2.67
C ASN A 108 -3.41 -13.00 -3.74
N VAL A 109 -3.31 -13.55 -4.95
CA VAL A 109 -4.34 -13.38 -5.99
C VAL A 109 -5.69 -13.90 -5.50
N ARG A 110 -5.73 -15.12 -4.93
CA ARG A 110 -6.98 -15.69 -4.39
C ARG A 110 -7.55 -14.86 -3.25
N ARG A 111 -6.70 -14.43 -2.32
CA ARG A 111 -7.14 -13.62 -1.17
C ARG A 111 -7.58 -12.21 -1.59
N PHE A 112 -6.95 -11.63 -2.60
CA PHE A 112 -7.38 -10.35 -3.14
C PHE A 112 -8.76 -10.46 -3.80
N LYS A 113 -9.04 -11.54 -4.53
CA LYS A 113 -10.40 -11.85 -5.04
C LYS A 113 -11.44 -11.89 -3.92
N GLU A 114 -11.13 -12.55 -2.79
CA GLU A 114 -12.02 -12.59 -1.62
C GLU A 114 -12.26 -11.18 -1.04
N SER A 115 -11.22 -10.38 -0.93
CA SER A 115 -11.32 -8.99 -0.44
C SER A 115 -12.17 -8.11 -1.35
N LEU A 116 -12.05 -8.25 -2.67
CA LEU A 116 -12.88 -7.52 -3.63
C LEU A 116 -14.36 -7.92 -3.56
N LYS A 117 -14.63 -9.20 -3.29
CA LYS A 117 -15.99 -9.69 -3.04
C LYS A 117 -16.63 -8.99 -1.83
N GLU A 118 -15.91 -8.91 -0.71
CA GLU A 118 -16.41 -8.20 0.47
C GLU A 118 -16.55 -6.69 0.22
N LEU A 119 -15.59 -6.08 -0.49
CA LEU A 119 -15.66 -4.68 -0.90
C LEU A 119 -16.92 -4.39 -1.74
N LYS A 120 -17.24 -5.26 -2.71
CA LYS A 120 -18.44 -5.14 -3.56
C LYS A 120 -19.72 -5.25 -2.74
N LYS A 121 -19.78 -6.16 -1.76
CA LYS A 121 -20.94 -6.27 -0.85
C LYS A 121 -21.17 -4.98 -0.05
N GLY A 122 -20.10 -4.38 0.46
CA GLY A 122 -20.17 -3.10 1.20
C GLY A 122 -20.50 -1.90 0.30
N ASN A 123 -20.23 -2.01 -1.01
CA ASN A 123 -20.38 -0.92 -1.98
C ASN A 123 -21.20 -1.35 -3.21
N PRO A 124 -22.48 -1.76 -3.05
CA PRO A 124 -23.27 -2.37 -4.13
C PRO A 124 -23.54 -1.42 -5.31
N THR A 125 -23.52 -0.11 -5.09
CA THR A 125 -23.78 0.92 -6.11
C THR A 125 -22.57 1.25 -6.97
N TYR A 126 -21.39 0.69 -6.65
CA TYR A 126 -20.17 0.90 -7.39
C TYR A 126 -19.84 -0.28 -8.31
N LYS A 127 -19.29 0.01 -9.48
CA LYS A 127 -18.56 -0.98 -10.26
C LYS A 127 -17.18 -1.16 -9.63
N VAL A 128 -16.97 -2.33 -9.04
CA VAL A 128 -15.69 -2.65 -8.37
C VAL A 128 -14.72 -3.26 -9.36
N THR A 129 -13.53 -2.69 -9.46
CA THR A 129 -12.41 -3.25 -10.22
C THR A 129 -11.18 -3.33 -9.33
N GLY A 130 -10.68 -4.55 -9.14
CA GLY A 130 -9.37 -4.78 -8.55
C GLY A 130 -8.30 -4.82 -9.63
N ILE A 131 -7.17 -4.20 -9.38
CA ILE A 131 -5.99 -4.27 -10.25
C ILE A 131 -4.84 -4.88 -9.45
N TYR A 132 -4.41 -6.05 -9.86
CA TYR A 132 -3.29 -6.76 -9.26
C TYR A 132 -2.02 -6.44 -10.05
N VAL A 133 -1.07 -5.76 -9.40
CA VAL A 133 0.24 -5.47 -10.00
C VAL A 133 1.19 -6.59 -9.62
N GLY A 134 1.55 -7.40 -10.62
CA GLY A 134 2.50 -8.49 -10.52
C GLY A 134 3.92 -8.00 -10.79
N TRP A 135 4.88 -8.46 -10.01
CA TRP A 135 6.31 -8.30 -10.25
C TRP A 135 7.02 -9.55 -9.75
N ARG A 136 8.28 -9.76 -10.12
CA ARG A 136 8.99 -10.97 -9.69
C ARG A 136 9.37 -10.88 -8.21
N GLY A 137 8.46 -11.31 -7.34
CA GLY A 137 8.62 -11.31 -5.88
C GLY A 137 9.53 -12.42 -5.35
N GLU A 138 9.87 -13.46 -6.14
CA GLU A 138 10.70 -14.59 -5.73
C GLU A 138 11.69 -14.98 -6.83
N THR A 139 12.94 -15.28 -6.43
CA THR A 139 13.98 -15.77 -7.35
C THR A 139 14.34 -17.24 -7.13
N LEU A 140 14.35 -17.71 -5.87
CA LEU A 140 14.76 -19.07 -5.51
C LEU A 140 13.91 -19.60 -4.36
N SER A 141 13.35 -20.80 -4.53
CA SER A 141 12.55 -21.47 -3.49
C SER A 141 13.40 -22.30 -2.51
N ILE A 142 14.74 -22.15 -2.51
CA ILE A 142 15.64 -22.93 -1.64
C ILE A 142 15.69 -22.30 -0.24
N PRO A 143 15.23 -22.98 0.82
CA PRO A 143 15.08 -22.38 2.16
C PRO A 143 16.36 -21.77 2.75
N LEU A 144 17.51 -22.36 2.51
CA LEU A 144 18.80 -21.89 3.04
C LEU A 144 19.30 -20.59 2.36
N LEU A 145 18.88 -20.33 1.11
CA LEU A 145 19.25 -19.15 0.33
C LEU A 145 18.21 -18.02 0.40
N ARG A 146 17.07 -18.25 1.05
CA ARG A 146 15.97 -17.27 1.16
C ARG A 146 16.40 -15.91 1.72
N MET A 147 17.25 -15.89 2.75
CA MET A 147 17.72 -14.63 3.32
C MET A 147 18.62 -13.85 2.34
N LEU A 148 19.42 -14.52 1.51
CA LEU A 148 20.25 -13.87 0.50
C LEU A 148 19.39 -13.27 -0.62
N THR A 149 18.28 -13.93 -0.98
CA THR A 149 17.36 -13.43 -2.02
C THR A 149 16.50 -12.26 -1.56
N PHE A 150 16.34 -12.03 -0.26
CA PHE A 150 15.59 -10.89 0.25
C PHE A 150 16.19 -9.55 -0.18
N TRP A 151 17.53 -9.42 -0.10
CA TRP A 151 18.23 -8.18 -0.48
C TRP A 151 18.17 -7.93 -1.98
N ASP A 152 18.39 -8.95 -2.76
CA ASP A 152 18.24 -8.87 -4.20
C ASP A 152 16.79 -8.42 -4.55
N ARG A 153 15.77 -8.99 -3.90
CA ARG A 153 14.37 -8.56 -4.12
C ARG A 153 14.05 -7.19 -3.54
N LYS A 154 14.75 -6.75 -2.49
CA LYS A 154 14.61 -5.39 -1.96
C LYS A 154 15.14 -4.35 -2.97
N GLU A 155 16.30 -4.57 -3.56
CA GLU A 155 16.85 -3.70 -4.62
C GLU A 155 15.92 -3.69 -5.85
N VAL A 156 15.50 -4.86 -6.32
CA VAL A 156 14.53 -4.97 -7.42
C VAL A 156 13.22 -4.24 -7.09
N SER A 157 12.71 -4.33 -5.87
CA SER A 157 11.50 -3.60 -5.48
C SER A 157 11.66 -2.08 -5.63
N GLU A 158 12.85 -1.57 -5.43
CA GLU A 158 13.15 -0.15 -5.63
C GLU A 158 13.20 0.23 -7.12
N GLU A 159 13.80 -0.61 -7.96
CA GLU A 159 13.84 -0.38 -9.41
C GLU A 159 12.44 -0.46 -10.04
N VAL A 160 11.66 -1.48 -9.68
CA VAL A 160 10.27 -1.64 -10.14
C VAL A 160 9.44 -0.39 -9.82
N GLY A 161 9.63 0.21 -8.64
CA GLY A 161 8.92 1.43 -8.24
C GLY A 161 9.33 2.69 -9.02
N ARG A 162 10.55 2.75 -9.59
CA ARG A 162 11.07 3.97 -10.21
C ARG A 162 10.71 4.15 -11.68
N ASN A 163 10.25 3.11 -12.37
CA ASN A 163 10.09 3.10 -13.82
C ASN A 163 8.63 3.11 -14.28
N ALA A 164 8.21 2.13 -15.07
CA ALA A 164 6.91 2.12 -15.72
C ALA A 164 5.71 2.08 -14.76
N LEU A 165 5.90 1.66 -13.51
CA LEU A 165 4.82 1.66 -12.52
C LEU A 165 4.26 3.07 -12.28
N LEU A 166 5.10 4.09 -12.22
CA LEU A 166 4.61 5.47 -12.03
C LEU A 166 3.75 5.92 -13.21
N ASP A 167 4.20 5.66 -14.44
CA ASP A 167 3.39 5.95 -15.65
C ASP A 167 2.03 5.27 -15.57
N PHE A 168 2.01 3.98 -15.26
CA PHE A 168 0.78 3.21 -15.08
C PHE A 168 -0.15 3.82 -14.03
N LEU A 169 0.35 4.12 -12.85
CA LEU A 169 -0.44 4.69 -11.76
C LEU A 169 -1.06 6.05 -12.16
N LEU A 170 -0.28 6.94 -12.77
CA LEU A 170 -0.77 8.24 -13.23
C LEU A 170 -1.80 8.13 -14.36
N ARG A 171 -1.64 7.18 -15.28
CA ARG A 171 -2.62 6.88 -16.33
C ARG A 171 -3.92 6.35 -15.75
N ILE A 172 -3.88 5.46 -14.75
CA ILE A 172 -5.07 4.99 -14.03
C ILE A 172 -5.74 6.15 -13.30
N GLU A 173 -4.98 6.95 -12.55
CA GLU A 173 -5.54 8.11 -11.84
C GLU A 173 -6.25 9.06 -12.83
N SER A 174 -5.62 9.40 -13.93
CA SER A 174 -6.22 10.25 -14.98
C SER A 174 -7.49 9.65 -15.59
N ALA A 175 -7.54 8.33 -15.76
CA ALA A 175 -8.72 7.65 -16.29
C ALA A 175 -9.89 7.63 -15.29
N VAL A 176 -9.57 7.41 -13.99
CA VAL A 176 -10.56 7.24 -12.92
C VAL A 176 -10.99 8.58 -12.31
N LYS A 177 -10.07 9.54 -12.21
CA LYS A 177 -10.25 10.84 -11.56
C LYS A 177 -10.04 11.99 -12.58
N PRO A 178 -10.83 12.07 -13.67
CA PRO A 178 -10.61 13.07 -14.71
C PRO A 178 -10.78 14.52 -14.23
N ASN A 179 -11.47 14.71 -13.10
CA ASN A 179 -11.63 16.01 -12.42
C ASN A 179 -11.97 15.82 -10.94
N SER A 180 -11.98 16.92 -10.18
CA SER A 180 -12.27 16.94 -8.73
C SER A 180 -13.69 16.51 -8.38
N LEU A 181 -14.65 16.60 -9.31
CA LEU A 181 -16.05 16.22 -9.13
C LEU A 181 -16.30 14.74 -9.36
N SER A 182 -15.30 13.99 -9.86
CA SER A 182 -15.45 12.55 -10.10
C SER A 182 -15.93 11.84 -8.83
N ARG A 183 -16.99 11.04 -8.96
CA ARG A 183 -17.54 10.20 -7.88
C ARG A 183 -16.78 8.88 -7.72
N ASN A 184 -15.86 8.58 -8.63
CA ASN A 184 -15.05 7.37 -8.57
C ASN A 184 -14.12 7.39 -7.36
N ARG A 185 -13.83 6.20 -6.84
CA ARG A 185 -12.91 5.95 -5.73
C ARG A 185 -11.67 5.24 -6.23
N LEU A 186 -10.51 5.67 -5.77
CA LEU A 186 -9.22 5.06 -6.10
C LEU A 186 -8.42 4.82 -4.82
N LEU A 187 -8.35 3.55 -4.43
CA LEU A 187 -7.54 3.04 -3.33
C LEU A 187 -6.31 2.33 -3.88
N THR A 188 -5.12 2.67 -3.40
CA THR A 188 -3.89 2.00 -3.83
C THR A 188 -3.16 1.42 -2.64
N ILE A 189 -2.87 0.12 -2.68
CA ILE A 189 -2.33 -0.65 -1.56
C ILE A 189 -1.02 -1.32 -1.98
N GLY A 190 0.02 -1.16 -1.17
CA GLY A 190 1.25 -1.94 -1.25
C GLY A 190 1.46 -2.76 0.02
N HIS A 191 1.89 -4.01 -0.11
CA HIS A 191 2.16 -4.88 1.02
C HIS A 191 3.63 -5.29 1.06
N SER A 192 4.28 -5.19 2.23
CA SER A 192 5.66 -5.66 2.44
C SER A 192 6.65 -4.99 1.46
N LEU A 193 7.38 -5.74 0.63
CA LEU A 193 8.20 -5.21 -0.46
C LEU A 193 7.36 -4.48 -1.52
N GLY A 194 6.11 -4.90 -1.77
CA GLY A 194 5.18 -4.16 -2.64
C GLY A 194 4.83 -2.77 -2.10
N ALA A 195 4.87 -2.58 -0.78
CA ALA A 195 4.76 -1.25 -0.17
C ALA A 195 6.01 -0.40 -0.45
N SER A 196 7.20 -1.00 -0.48
CA SER A 196 8.43 -0.33 -0.91
C SER A 196 8.36 0.07 -2.39
N VAL A 197 7.88 -0.84 -3.27
CA VAL A 197 7.61 -0.55 -4.68
C VAL A 197 6.68 0.67 -4.82
N LEU A 198 5.54 0.66 -4.14
CA LEU A 198 4.55 1.72 -4.21
C LEU A 198 5.07 3.05 -3.66
N PHE A 199 5.81 3.01 -2.55
CA PHE A 199 6.40 4.22 -1.98
C PHE A 199 7.43 4.84 -2.92
N ASN A 200 8.30 4.04 -3.53
CA ASN A 200 9.28 4.54 -4.49
C ASN A 200 8.61 5.14 -5.73
N ALA A 201 7.49 4.59 -6.20
CA ALA A 201 6.74 5.15 -7.33
C ALA A 201 6.08 6.50 -6.97
N LEU A 202 5.50 6.63 -5.78
CA LEU A 202 4.64 7.77 -5.45
C LEU A 202 5.27 8.85 -4.57
N HIS A 203 6.39 8.59 -3.91
CA HIS A 203 6.95 9.51 -2.92
C HIS A 203 7.22 10.91 -3.49
N GLN A 204 7.77 11.02 -4.73
CA GLN A 204 7.99 12.31 -5.38
C GLN A 204 6.67 13.00 -5.75
N VAL A 205 5.67 12.24 -6.19
CA VAL A 205 4.34 12.77 -6.50
C VAL A 205 3.66 13.31 -5.25
N LEU A 206 3.72 12.56 -4.13
CA LEU A 206 3.18 12.98 -2.85
C LEU A 206 3.87 14.25 -2.35
N LEU A 207 5.21 14.31 -2.44
CA LEU A 207 5.98 15.49 -2.07
C LEU A 207 5.63 16.70 -2.94
N GLN A 208 5.60 16.53 -4.26
CA GLN A 208 5.22 17.59 -5.20
C GLN A 208 3.83 18.15 -4.88
N ARG A 209 2.85 17.28 -4.67
CA ARG A 209 1.45 17.66 -4.40
C ARG A 209 1.30 18.34 -3.04
N LEU A 210 2.10 17.91 -2.06
CA LEU A 210 2.13 18.54 -0.75
C LEU A 210 2.59 19.99 -0.80
N VAL A 211 3.64 20.29 -1.60
CA VAL A 211 4.26 21.60 -1.70
C VAL A 211 3.62 22.53 -2.75
N GLN A 212 2.55 22.11 -3.42
CA GLN A 212 1.85 22.95 -4.39
C GLN A 212 1.29 24.24 -3.75
N PRO A 213 1.24 25.37 -4.50
CA PRO A 213 0.81 26.65 -3.95
C PRO A 213 -0.62 26.65 -3.39
N GLU A 214 -0.90 27.63 -2.56
CA GLU A 214 -2.00 27.82 -1.61
C GLU A 214 -3.44 27.62 -2.13
N ASN A 215 -3.67 27.60 -3.43
CA ASN A 215 -5.01 27.57 -4.03
C ASN A 215 -5.65 26.17 -4.07
N ALA A 216 -4.98 25.14 -3.59
CA ALA A 216 -5.46 23.75 -3.58
C ALA A 216 -5.71 23.25 -2.15
N GLU A 217 -6.66 23.85 -1.46
CA GLU A 217 -7.14 23.37 -0.16
C GLU A 217 -8.45 22.57 -0.32
N PRO A 218 -8.60 21.37 0.26
CA PRO A 218 -7.57 20.56 0.93
C PRO A 218 -6.55 19.98 -0.05
N ARG A 219 -5.34 19.65 0.45
CA ARG A 219 -4.30 19.01 -0.36
C ARG A 219 -4.79 17.68 -0.90
N ILE A 220 -4.41 17.38 -2.13
CA ILE A 220 -4.73 16.12 -2.81
C ILE A 220 -3.49 15.22 -2.82
N GLY A 221 -3.71 13.94 -2.54
CA GLY A 221 -2.71 12.90 -2.68
C GLY A 221 -2.75 12.23 -4.06
N PHE A 222 -2.36 10.97 -4.11
CA PHE A 222 -2.59 10.11 -5.27
C PHE A 222 -3.90 9.37 -5.08
N GLY A 223 -4.80 9.46 -6.04
CA GLY A 223 -6.14 8.91 -5.90
C GLY A 223 -6.91 9.52 -4.74
N ASP A 224 -7.60 8.69 -3.97
CA ASP A 224 -8.27 9.11 -2.74
C ASP A 224 -7.46 8.69 -1.50
N LEU A 225 -6.77 7.55 -1.55
CA LEU A 225 -5.97 7.03 -0.44
C LEU A 225 -4.88 6.08 -0.93
N VAL A 226 -3.67 6.25 -0.42
CA VAL A 226 -2.56 5.32 -0.55
C VAL A 226 -2.37 4.60 0.79
N VAL A 227 -2.21 3.28 0.78
CA VAL A 227 -1.99 2.49 1.99
C VAL A 227 -0.77 1.59 1.84
N LEU A 228 0.16 1.69 2.77
CA LEU A 228 1.33 0.81 2.88
C LEU A 228 1.13 -0.11 4.09
N ILE A 229 1.14 -1.42 3.86
CA ILE A 229 0.85 -2.39 4.91
C ILE A 229 2.08 -3.22 5.20
N ASN A 230 2.48 -3.26 6.47
CA ASN A 230 3.70 -3.92 6.94
C ASN A 230 4.90 -3.62 6.03
N PRO A 231 5.19 -2.34 5.72
CA PRO A 231 6.14 -1.98 4.68
C PRO A 231 7.58 -2.39 5.04
N ALA A 232 8.26 -3.04 4.10
CA ALA A 232 9.70 -3.27 4.17
C ALA A 232 10.45 -2.01 3.67
N LEU A 233 10.25 -0.90 4.38
CA LEU A 233 10.73 0.44 4.04
C LEU A 233 11.41 1.06 5.25
N GLU A 234 12.61 1.59 5.08
CA GLU A 234 13.37 2.29 6.10
C GLU A 234 12.64 3.57 6.56
N ALA A 235 12.66 3.85 7.86
CA ALA A 235 12.09 5.09 8.41
C ALA A 235 12.78 6.32 7.80
N MET A 236 14.09 6.25 7.50
CA MET A 236 14.85 7.31 6.85
C MET A 236 14.24 7.74 5.51
N ARG A 237 13.73 6.80 4.70
CA ARG A 237 13.14 7.13 3.40
C ARG A 237 11.88 7.97 3.50
N PHE A 238 11.14 7.82 4.60
CA PHE A 238 9.94 8.59 4.86
C PHE A 238 10.24 9.97 5.48
N ALA A 239 11.43 10.16 6.07
CA ALA A 239 11.79 11.37 6.81
C ALA A 239 11.57 12.66 6.00
N THR A 240 11.89 12.65 4.70
CA THR A 240 11.66 13.81 3.81
C THR A 240 10.19 14.19 3.68
N LEU A 241 9.29 13.22 3.52
CA LEU A 241 7.85 13.49 3.46
C LEU A 241 7.32 13.99 4.80
N LYS A 242 7.79 13.39 5.91
CA LYS A 242 7.42 13.83 7.26
C LYS A 242 7.87 15.27 7.51
N ASP A 243 9.14 15.58 7.23
CA ASP A 243 9.67 16.94 7.39
C ASP A 243 8.92 17.97 6.53
N ALA A 244 8.63 17.63 5.28
CA ALA A 244 7.82 18.47 4.41
C ALA A 244 6.41 18.68 4.97
N ALA A 245 5.74 17.61 5.44
CA ALA A 245 4.40 17.73 6.02
C ALA A 245 4.38 18.64 7.23
N VAL A 246 5.34 18.52 8.15
CA VAL A 246 5.47 19.39 9.33
C VAL A 246 5.71 20.84 8.91
N ARG A 247 6.69 21.10 8.04
CA ARG A 247 6.99 22.46 7.58
C ARG A 247 5.81 23.13 6.87
N PHE A 248 5.12 22.40 6.00
CA PHE A 248 4.01 22.95 5.23
C PHE A 248 2.75 23.09 6.07
N SER A 249 2.49 22.20 7.04
CA SER A 249 1.35 22.35 7.95
C SER A 249 1.45 23.61 8.80
N HIS A 250 2.65 23.94 9.29
CA HIS A 250 2.89 25.14 10.11
C HIS A 250 3.01 26.43 9.28
N ALA A 251 3.60 26.37 8.08
CA ALA A 251 3.82 27.57 7.27
C ALA A 251 2.57 28.04 6.53
N PHE A 252 1.72 27.13 6.09
CA PHE A 252 0.58 27.45 5.20
C PHE A 252 -0.78 27.08 5.82
N GLY A 253 -0.81 26.50 7.03
CA GLY A 253 -2.03 26.14 7.72
C GLY A 253 -2.87 25.17 6.90
N PHE A 254 -2.51 23.89 6.85
CA PHE A 254 -3.42 22.90 6.26
C PHE A 254 -4.78 23.02 6.92
N SER A 255 -5.82 22.95 6.09
CA SER A 255 -7.21 22.98 6.58
C SER A 255 -7.41 21.93 7.67
N HIS A 256 -8.14 22.30 8.74
CA HIS A 256 -8.65 21.33 9.74
C HIS A 256 -9.48 20.19 9.12
N GLN A 257 -9.75 20.25 7.82
CA GLN A 257 -10.43 19.23 7.04
C GLN A 257 -9.49 18.39 6.19
N GLN A 258 -8.15 18.54 6.37
CA GLN A 258 -7.18 17.76 5.63
C GLN A 258 -7.27 16.29 6.03
N LYS A 259 -7.86 15.48 5.18
CA LYS A 259 -8.01 14.03 5.37
C LYS A 259 -6.68 13.32 5.08
N PRO A 260 -6.48 12.10 5.60
CA PRO A 260 -5.25 11.35 5.33
C PRO A 260 -5.11 11.05 3.83
N LEU A 261 -3.91 11.27 3.30
CA LEU A 261 -3.51 10.99 1.92
C LEU A 261 -2.72 9.69 1.82
N LEU A 262 -1.99 9.36 2.89
CA LEU A 262 -1.19 8.16 3.03
C LEU A 262 -1.41 7.56 4.41
N LEU A 263 -1.73 6.27 4.46
CA LEU A 263 -1.76 5.46 5.67
C LEU A 263 -0.62 4.43 5.61
N ILE A 264 0.15 4.33 6.66
CA ILE A 264 1.12 3.25 6.88
C ILE A 264 0.59 2.43 8.04
N ALA A 265 0.09 1.22 7.77
CA ALA A 265 -0.47 0.33 8.78
C ALA A 265 0.51 -0.81 9.07
N THR A 266 0.96 -0.93 10.32
CA THR A 266 1.93 -1.96 10.72
C THR A 266 1.45 -2.70 11.94
N SER A 267 1.49 -4.04 11.87
CA SER A 267 1.18 -4.90 12.99
C SER A 267 2.26 -4.85 14.07
N GLU A 268 1.87 -4.78 15.32
CA GLU A 268 2.78 -5.02 16.46
C GLU A 268 3.37 -6.44 16.45
N ALA A 269 2.63 -7.41 15.87
CA ALA A 269 3.03 -8.81 15.75
C ALA A 269 3.85 -9.12 14.48
N ASP A 270 4.17 -8.11 13.65
CA ASP A 270 5.00 -8.31 12.47
C ASP A 270 6.48 -8.46 12.82
N THR A 271 6.90 -9.70 13.04
CA THR A 271 8.31 -10.02 13.31
C THR A 271 9.19 -9.93 12.06
N THR A 272 8.63 -9.98 10.87
CA THR A 272 9.37 -9.94 9.59
C THR A 272 9.98 -8.55 9.38
N THR A 273 9.19 -7.50 9.43
CA THR A 273 9.69 -6.14 9.28
C THR A 273 10.37 -5.63 10.57
N LYS A 274 9.97 -6.12 11.74
CA LYS A 274 10.60 -5.75 13.00
C LYS A 274 12.01 -6.33 13.16
N ASN A 275 12.19 -7.63 12.90
CA ASN A 275 13.43 -8.34 13.23
C ASN A 275 14.25 -8.68 11.97
N THR A 276 13.65 -9.38 10.99
CA THR A 276 14.39 -9.85 9.81
C THR A 276 14.88 -8.68 8.98
N PHE A 277 14.03 -7.68 8.74
CA PHE A 277 14.42 -6.47 8.03
C PHE A 277 15.55 -5.73 8.78
N ALA A 278 15.39 -5.46 10.09
CA ALA A 278 16.38 -4.73 10.88
C ALA A 278 17.73 -5.46 10.95
N ILE A 279 17.73 -6.80 11.15
CA ILE A 279 18.98 -7.59 11.14
C ILE A 279 19.65 -7.47 9.78
N SER A 280 18.89 -7.61 8.75
CA SER A 280 19.40 -7.55 7.39
C SER A 280 20.01 -6.17 7.09
N ARG A 281 19.34 -5.06 7.42
CA ARG A 281 19.87 -3.70 7.22
C ARG A 281 21.20 -3.48 7.94
N LYS A 282 21.34 -3.97 9.18
CA LYS A 282 22.59 -3.87 9.95
C LYS A 282 23.79 -4.49 9.23
N PHE A 283 23.58 -5.53 8.42
CA PHE A 283 24.67 -6.10 7.63
C PHE A 283 25.08 -5.22 6.45
N THR A 284 24.13 -4.53 5.81
CA THR A 284 24.42 -3.66 4.66
C THR A 284 24.96 -2.30 5.10
N THR A 285 24.59 -1.79 6.28
CA THR A 285 25.01 -0.49 6.79
C THR A 285 26.24 -0.54 7.71
N VAL A 286 26.86 -1.72 7.92
CA VAL A 286 27.98 -1.91 8.86
C VAL A 286 29.21 -1.04 8.56
N PHE A 287 29.40 -0.63 7.32
CA PHE A 287 30.52 0.23 6.88
C PHE A 287 30.10 1.70 6.68
N GLU A 288 28.83 2.03 6.91
CA GLU A 288 28.33 3.40 6.80
C GLU A 288 28.64 4.19 8.06
N LYS A 289 28.98 5.47 7.92
CA LYS A 289 29.11 6.39 9.05
C LYS A 289 27.78 7.08 9.25
N HIS A 290 27.23 6.93 10.45
CA HIS A 290 25.98 7.56 10.84
C HIS A 290 26.26 8.78 11.73
N HIS A 291 25.44 9.82 11.56
CA HIS A 291 25.48 11.06 12.31
C HIS A 291 24.19 11.26 13.11
N PRO A 292 24.24 11.85 14.31
CA PRO A 292 23.02 12.24 14.99
C PRO A 292 22.32 13.34 14.19
N LEU A 293 21.01 13.19 13.98
CA LEU A 293 20.15 14.16 13.32
C LEU A 293 19.34 14.91 14.37
N SER A 294 19.22 16.21 14.25
CA SER A 294 18.35 16.98 15.13
C SER A 294 16.90 16.64 14.84
N ALA A 295 16.16 16.22 15.86
CA ALA A 295 14.73 15.95 15.74
C ALA A 295 13.93 17.18 15.31
N THR A 296 14.37 18.38 15.72
CA THR A 296 13.76 19.65 15.31
C THR A 296 13.84 19.90 13.81
N GLN A 297 14.70 19.19 13.10
CA GLN A 297 14.82 19.25 11.65
C GLN A 297 13.61 18.57 10.96
N TYR A 298 13.05 17.52 11.57
CA TYR A 298 11.94 16.73 11.03
C TYR A 298 10.62 16.97 11.76
N ASP A 299 10.67 17.33 13.03
CA ASP A 299 9.50 17.60 13.86
C ASP A 299 9.86 18.55 15.01
N PRO A 300 9.46 19.85 14.91
CA PRO A 300 9.78 20.83 15.96
C PRO A 300 9.18 20.51 17.32
N SER A 301 8.19 19.59 17.41
CA SER A 301 7.59 19.14 18.66
C SER A 301 8.42 18.09 19.39
N LEU A 302 9.42 17.53 18.73
CA LEU A 302 10.36 16.56 19.33
C LEU A 302 11.62 17.30 19.78
N GLU A 303 11.91 17.27 21.06
CA GLU A 303 13.16 17.84 21.63
C GLU A 303 14.36 16.88 21.52
N GLU A 304 14.16 15.68 20.97
CA GLU A 304 15.15 14.61 20.94
C GLU A 304 15.96 14.59 19.65
N THR A 305 17.19 14.09 19.77
CA THR A 305 18.05 13.81 18.62
C THR A 305 17.70 12.47 18.01
N LEU A 306 17.39 12.43 16.71
CA LEU A 306 17.16 11.20 15.99
C LEU A 306 18.48 10.54 15.59
N SER A 307 18.57 9.25 15.76
CA SER A 307 19.70 8.45 15.31
C SER A 307 19.53 8.09 13.83
N GLU A 308 20.41 8.58 12.96
CA GLU A 308 20.46 8.17 11.56
C GLU A 308 20.53 6.64 11.42
N TRP A 309 21.35 6.01 12.26
CA TRP A 309 21.47 4.56 12.31
C TRP A 309 20.13 3.86 12.63
N GLU A 310 19.36 4.38 13.58
CA GLU A 310 18.04 3.80 13.90
C GLU A 310 17.04 4.02 12.77
N LEU A 311 17.02 5.20 12.15
CA LEU A 311 16.19 5.51 11.01
C LEU A 311 16.47 4.59 9.81
N ASP A 312 17.74 4.29 9.55
CA ASP A 312 18.16 3.41 8.46
C ASP A 312 17.89 1.93 8.73
N ASN A 313 17.96 1.54 10.00
CA ASN A 313 17.88 0.12 10.40
C ASN A 313 16.51 -0.28 10.93
N THR A 314 15.54 0.63 10.98
CA THR A 314 14.19 0.35 11.47
C THR A 314 13.17 0.56 10.36
N ALA A 315 12.29 -0.42 10.16
CA ALA A 315 11.16 -0.24 9.25
C ALA A 315 10.21 0.83 9.79
N ILE A 316 9.67 1.68 8.90
CA ILE A 316 8.90 2.88 9.22
C ILE A 316 7.80 2.65 10.26
N GLY A 317 7.05 1.55 10.18
CA GLY A 317 5.95 1.25 11.11
C GLY A 317 6.41 0.76 12.49
N HIS A 318 7.71 0.54 12.70
CA HIS A 318 8.32 0.17 13.98
C HIS A 318 9.17 1.29 14.58
N PHE A 319 9.33 2.41 13.90
CA PHE A 319 10.04 3.57 14.42
C PHE A 319 9.09 4.42 15.28
N GLU A 320 9.20 4.32 16.62
CA GLU A 320 8.23 4.85 17.58
C GLU A 320 7.94 6.35 17.40
N GLN A 321 8.95 7.17 17.12
CA GLN A 321 8.80 8.61 16.99
C GLN A 321 7.97 9.02 15.77
N PHE A 322 7.77 8.12 14.78
CA PHE A 322 6.98 8.41 13.59
C PHE A 322 5.54 7.89 13.68
N ILE A 323 5.22 7.06 14.68
CA ILE A 323 3.87 6.51 14.83
C ILE A 323 2.92 7.59 15.30
N THR A 324 1.87 7.82 14.52
CA THR A 324 0.86 8.86 14.79
C THR A 324 -0.36 8.32 15.53
N HIS A 325 -0.73 7.07 15.30
CA HIS A 325 -1.93 6.45 15.87
C HIS A 325 -1.70 4.99 16.27
N ARG A 326 -2.54 4.52 17.20
CA ARG A 326 -2.79 3.10 17.44
C ARG A 326 -4.20 2.75 17.02
N LEU A 327 -4.37 1.64 16.32
CA LEU A 327 -5.67 1.07 15.94
C LEU A 327 -5.80 -0.30 16.60
N GLU A 328 -6.74 -0.44 17.50
CA GLU A 328 -6.85 -1.60 18.39
C GLU A 328 -8.27 -2.14 18.40
N THR A 329 -8.45 -3.41 18.71
CA THR A 329 -9.73 -4.06 18.99
C THR A 329 -9.52 -5.18 19.99
N ASP A 330 -10.51 -5.37 20.89
CA ASP A 330 -10.54 -6.50 21.80
C ASP A 330 -11.24 -7.73 21.16
N SER A 331 -11.96 -7.52 20.06
CA SER A 331 -12.62 -8.62 19.34
C SER A 331 -11.58 -9.56 18.72
N PRO A 332 -11.70 -10.88 18.92
CA PRO A 332 -10.81 -11.85 18.31
C PRO A 332 -10.82 -11.77 16.78
N ALA A 333 -9.66 -12.04 16.16
CA ALA A 333 -9.56 -12.08 14.71
C ALA A 333 -10.50 -13.15 14.14
N GLY A 334 -11.37 -12.76 13.21
CA GLY A 334 -12.30 -13.67 12.52
C GLY A 334 -13.73 -13.72 13.04
N GLU A 335 -14.06 -13.00 14.11
CA GLU A 335 -15.45 -12.80 14.50
C GLU A 335 -16.23 -11.99 13.45
N ASP A 336 -17.53 -12.23 13.38
CA ASP A 336 -18.44 -11.44 12.56
C ASP A 336 -18.60 -10.04 13.18
N TYR A 337 -18.41 -9.03 12.36
CA TYR A 337 -18.58 -7.63 12.77
C TYR A 337 -19.37 -6.86 11.70
N ASN A 338 -20.06 -5.83 12.15
CA ASN A 338 -20.68 -4.88 11.24
C ASN A 338 -19.66 -3.81 10.83
N CYS A 339 -19.28 -3.77 9.54
CA CYS A 339 -18.40 -2.73 9.01
C CYS A 339 -19.14 -1.38 8.93
N SER A 340 -19.19 -0.66 10.02
CA SER A 340 -19.82 0.65 10.12
C SER A 340 -19.05 1.58 11.04
N ALA A 341 -19.19 2.88 10.82
CA ALA A 341 -18.65 3.92 11.69
C ALA A 341 -19.67 5.05 11.84
N PRO A 342 -19.62 5.82 12.94
CA PRO A 342 -20.45 7.01 13.10
C PRO A 342 -20.16 8.03 11.98
N PRO A 343 -21.17 8.76 11.47
CA PRO A 343 -20.95 9.84 10.50
C PRO A 343 -19.94 10.86 11.03
N GLY A 344 -18.98 11.28 10.21
CA GLY A 344 -17.96 12.25 10.59
C GLY A 344 -16.90 11.72 11.55
N TRP A 345 -16.78 10.40 11.71
CA TRP A 345 -15.79 9.78 12.60
C TRP A 345 -14.37 10.23 12.28
N LEU A 346 -14.03 10.34 10.99
CA LEU A 346 -12.69 10.74 10.55
C LEU A 346 -12.41 12.20 10.95
N THR A 347 -13.36 13.11 10.75
CA THR A 347 -13.25 14.51 11.19
C THR A 347 -13.09 14.61 12.70
N THR A 348 -13.83 13.76 13.45
CA THR A 348 -13.72 13.69 14.91
C THR A 348 -12.33 13.19 15.31
N ALA A 349 -11.82 12.14 14.66
CA ALA A 349 -10.46 11.63 14.89
C ALA A 349 -9.37 12.68 14.66
N MET A 350 -9.55 13.51 13.63
CA MET A 350 -8.60 14.57 13.29
C MET A 350 -8.65 15.76 14.25
N SER A 351 -9.82 16.10 14.79
CA SER A 351 -10.01 17.28 15.66
C SER A 351 -9.60 17.04 17.12
N GLN A 352 -9.52 15.80 17.56
CA GLN A 352 -9.14 15.47 18.92
C GLN A 352 -7.63 15.60 19.10
N LYS A 353 -7.18 16.77 19.56
CA LYS A 353 -5.88 16.88 20.23
C LYS A 353 -5.90 15.88 21.38
N SER A 354 -4.91 14.99 21.40
CA SER A 354 -4.68 13.95 22.40
C SER A 354 -5.03 14.40 23.84
N LYS A 355 -6.29 14.21 24.20
CA LYS A 355 -6.62 14.01 25.62
C LYS A 355 -6.48 12.50 25.83
N ALA A 356 -5.51 12.10 26.59
CA ALA A 356 -5.10 10.71 26.86
C ALA A 356 -6.23 9.75 27.30
N ASN A 357 -7.49 10.18 27.35
CA ASN A 357 -8.67 9.41 27.79
C ASN A 357 -9.94 9.66 26.98
N SER A 358 -9.89 10.30 25.81
CA SER A 358 -11.08 10.41 24.97
C SER A 358 -11.15 9.21 24.02
N SER A 359 -11.89 8.16 24.40
CA SER A 359 -12.24 7.08 23.47
C SER A 359 -13.07 7.66 22.34
N LEU A 360 -12.56 7.59 21.10
CA LEU A 360 -13.36 7.79 19.91
C LEU A 360 -14.49 6.75 19.88
N ALA A 361 -15.63 7.14 19.32
CA ALA A 361 -16.66 6.16 19.03
C ALA A 361 -16.07 5.03 18.16
N PRO A 362 -16.40 3.77 18.46
CA PRO A 362 -15.78 2.64 17.78
C PRO A 362 -16.05 2.67 16.27
N ILE A 363 -15.03 2.38 15.50
CA ILE A 363 -15.08 2.19 14.05
C ILE A 363 -15.24 0.68 13.82
N ALA A 364 -16.44 0.23 13.51
CA ALA A 364 -16.83 -1.17 13.67
C ALA A 364 -16.60 -1.62 15.13
N THR A 365 -15.65 -2.54 15.35
CA THR A 365 -15.23 -2.96 16.71
C THR A 365 -13.84 -2.37 17.09
N MET A 366 -13.30 -1.48 16.26
CA MET A 366 -11.95 -0.92 16.42
C MET A 366 -11.98 0.44 17.10
N GLN A 367 -10.93 0.76 17.82
CA GLN A 367 -10.67 2.06 18.41
C GLN A 367 -9.39 2.65 17.81
N LEU A 368 -9.48 3.89 17.33
CA LEU A 368 -8.33 4.64 16.82
C LEU A 368 -7.90 5.64 17.89
N HIS A 369 -6.65 5.52 18.35
CA HIS A 369 -6.06 6.37 19.37
C HIS A 369 -4.96 7.24 18.77
N PRO A 370 -5.14 8.56 18.63
CA PRO A 370 -4.06 9.46 18.25
C PRO A 370 -3.01 9.52 19.38
N LEU A 371 -1.73 9.58 19.03
CA LEU A 371 -0.64 9.75 19.99
C LEU A 371 -0.41 11.23 20.31
N ASN A 372 0.23 11.52 21.47
CA ASN A 372 0.39 12.88 21.98
C ASN A 372 1.14 13.84 21.04
N HIS A 373 2.04 13.32 20.21
CA HIS A 373 2.80 14.09 19.23
C HIS A 373 2.12 14.16 17.85
N PHE A 374 0.90 13.62 17.71
CA PHE A 374 0.17 13.70 16.44
C PHE A 374 -0.27 15.14 16.14
N ASP A 375 0.15 15.65 15.00
CA ASP A 375 -0.36 16.89 14.45
C ASP A 375 -1.59 16.60 13.58
N SER A 376 -2.74 17.16 13.97
CA SER A 376 -4.02 16.98 13.27
C SER A 376 -4.02 17.48 11.82
N TYR A 377 -3.04 18.29 11.44
CA TYR A 377 -2.87 18.75 10.06
C TYR A 377 -2.02 17.82 9.20
N ASN A 378 -1.35 16.83 9.80
CA ASN A 378 -0.49 15.93 9.07
C ASN A 378 -1.32 14.97 8.20
N PRO A 379 -1.19 15.03 6.85
CA PRO A 379 -1.93 14.15 5.94
C PRO A 379 -1.37 12.72 5.88
N TYR A 380 -0.29 12.42 6.57
CA TYR A 380 0.38 11.13 6.57
C TYR A 380 0.26 10.47 7.93
N TRP A 381 -0.49 9.37 7.97
CA TRP A 381 -0.76 8.64 9.19
C TRP A 381 0.05 7.35 9.26
N ILE A 382 0.81 7.18 10.33
CA ILE A 382 1.54 5.94 10.63
C ILE A 382 0.82 5.26 11.79
N ILE A 383 0.14 4.16 11.48
CA ILE A 383 -0.78 3.48 12.38
C ILE A 383 -0.16 2.16 12.82
N ARG A 384 -0.02 1.96 14.12
CA ARG A 384 0.30 0.66 14.69
C ARG A 384 -0.98 -0.08 15.03
N THR A 385 -1.14 -1.31 14.53
CA THR A 385 -2.31 -2.15 14.79
C THR A 385 -1.97 -3.27 15.75
N ASN A 386 -2.95 -3.64 16.59
CA ASN A 386 -2.79 -4.83 17.42
C ASN A 386 -2.98 -6.13 16.61
N LYS A 387 -2.60 -7.27 17.21
CA LYS A 387 -2.65 -8.59 16.57
C LYS A 387 -4.06 -9.06 16.16
N ASN A 388 -5.11 -8.52 16.77
CA ASN A 388 -6.48 -8.89 16.45
C ASN A 388 -6.94 -8.27 15.10
N ILE A 389 -6.37 -7.13 14.72
CA ILE A 389 -6.63 -6.48 13.41
C ILE A 389 -5.70 -7.05 12.35
N LEU A 390 -4.42 -7.18 12.66
CA LEU A 390 -3.38 -7.66 11.75
C LEU A 390 -2.49 -8.66 12.50
N PRO A 391 -2.79 -9.98 12.43
CA PRO A 391 -2.18 -10.98 13.31
C PRO A 391 -0.70 -11.24 13.07
N SER A 392 -0.19 -10.89 11.89
CA SER A 392 1.19 -11.18 11.48
C SER A 392 1.62 -10.27 10.33
N HIS A 393 2.73 -10.60 9.68
CA HIS A 393 3.20 -9.91 8.47
C HIS A 393 2.19 -9.97 7.29
N GLY A 394 1.42 -11.06 7.16
CA GLY A 394 0.47 -11.25 6.06
C GLY A 394 -0.78 -10.39 6.19
N PHE A 395 -1.23 -9.82 5.08
CA PHE A 395 -2.34 -8.85 5.07
C PHE A 395 -3.60 -9.29 4.33
N VAL A 396 -3.50 -9.89 3.15
CA VAL A 396 -4.54 -9.85 2.09
C VAL A 396 -5.95 -10.30 2.52
N ASN A 397 -6.11 -10.96 3.66
CA ASN A 397 -7.40 -11.46 4.15
C ASN A 397 -7.82 -10.85 5.50
N GLN A 398 -7.30 -9.68 5.86
CA GLN A 398 -7.60 -9.07 7.16
C GLN A 398 -8.84 -8.18 7.05
N LYS A 399 -10.01 -8.77 7.27
CA LYS A 399 -11.32 -8.12 7.10
C LYS A 399 -11.44 -6.79 7.84
N LEU A 400 -10.97 -6.70 9.11
CA LEU A 400 -11.05 -5.47 9.89
C LEU A 400 -10.23 -4.34 9.28
N LEU A 401 -9.02 -4.63 8.79
CA LEU A 401 -8.21 -3.61 8.14
C LEU A 401 -8.81 -3.17 6.79
N TRP A 402 -9.41 -4.10 6.03
CA TRP A 402 -10.19 -3.76 4.84
C TRP A 402 -11.38 -2.86 5.18
N CYS A 403 -12.13 -3.19 6.24
CA CYS A 403 -13.22 -2.37 6.73
C CYS A 403 -12.75 -0.96 7.11
N PHE A 404 -11.64 -0.85 7.85
CA PHE A 404 -11.07 0.45 8.22
C PHE A 404 -10.72 1.31 6.98
N MET A 405 -10.08 0.72 5.97
CA MET A 405 -9.74 1.41 4.73
C MET A 405 -10.98 1.84 3.95
N ASP A 406 -11.99 0.96 3.83
CA ASP A 406 -13.24 1.27 3.13
C ASP A 406 -14.00 2.40 3.83
N LEU A 407 -14.13 2.36 5.15
CA LEU A 407 -14.76 3.42 5.93
C LEU A 407 -13.97 4.74 5.83
N THR A 408 -12.64 4.69 5.78
CA THR A 408 -11.82 5.89 5.57
C THR A 408 -12.08 6.51 4.20
N ILE A 409 -12.12 5.71 3.14
CA ILE A 409 -12.46 6.19 1.78
C ILE A 409 -13.89 6.74 1.72
N ASN A 410 -14.86 6.10 2.40
CA ASN A 410 -16.23 6.56 2.45
C ASN A 410 -16.36 7.96 3.07
N GLU A 411 -15.55 8.27 4.08
CA GLU A 411 -15.49 9.61 4.67
C GLU A 411 -14.71 10.62 3.80
N ILE A 412 -13.65 10.17 3.11
CA ILE A 412 -12.92 11.00 2.15
C ILE A 412 -13.82 11.36 0.96
N LYS A 413 -14.58 10.40 0.44
CA LYS A 413 -15.42 10.52 -0.75
C LYS A 413 -16.82 9.95 -0.46
N PRO A 414 -17.75 10.74 0.10
CA PRO A 414 -19.11 10.25 0.45
C PRO A 414 -19.86 9.67 -0.76
N SER A 415 -20.72 8.68 -0.49
CA SER A 415 -21.52 8.03 -1.53
C SER A 415 -22.55 8.99 -2.14
N PRO A 416 -22.89 8.85 -3.43
CA PRO A 416 -23.86 9.72 -4.12
C PRO A 416 -25.26 9.76 -3.50
N SER A 417 -25.67 8.73 -2.77
CA SER A 417 -27.01 8.60 -2.21
C SER A 417 -27.29 9.49 -1.00
N THR A 418 -26.27 10.05 -0.35
CA THR A 418 -26.45 10.89 0.86
C THR A 418 -26.71 12.36 0.58
N ASN A 419 -26.46 12.86 -0.64
CA ASN A 419 -26.64 14.28 -0.98
C ASN A 419 -28.00 14.62 -1.61
N THR A 420 -28.78 13.66 -2.08
CA THR A 420 -30.11 13.95 -2.68
C THR A 420 -31.22 14.15 -1.65
N ALA A 421 -31.05 13.70 -0.42
CA ALA A 421 -32.03 13.91 0.65
C ALA A 421 -31.99 15.34 1.25
N LYS A 422 -30.83 16.01 1.25
CA LYS A 422 -30.70 17.38 1.80
C LYS A 422 -31.10 18.51 0.86
N LEU A 423 -31.20 18.26 -0.45
CA LEU A 423 -31.60 19.28 -1.44
C LEU A 423 -33.12 19.35 -1.67
N LYS A 424 -33.91 18.39 -1.17
CA LYS A 424 -35.38 18.42 -1.30
C LYS A 424 -36.09 19.17 -0.20
N ASP A 425 -35.46 19.44 0.95
CA ASP A 425 -36.08 20.14 2.05
C ASP A 425 -35.91 21.67 2.04
N THR A 426 -35.13 22.24 1.12
CA THR A 426 -34.93 23.70 1.03
C THR A 426 -35.71 24.40 -0.09
N THR A 427 -36.55 23.68 -0.85
CA THR A 427 -37.36 24.30 -1.95
C THR A 427 -38.87 24.29 -1.71
N LEU A 428 -39.34 24.04 -0.47
CA LEU A 428 -40.78 24.05 -0.14
C LEU A 428 -41.19 25.10 0.89
N ASN A 429 -40.38 26.14 1.10
CA ASN A 429 -40.84 27.33 1.87
C ASN A 429 -40.27 28.60 1.19
N ASN A 430 -40.94 29.04 0.14
CA ASN A 430 -41.06 30.46 -0.29
C ASN A 430 -42.35 30.63 -1.09
#